data_3cc4286565fe8c7c42cf8699c52fc3fe
#
_entry.id   3cc4286565fe8c7c42cf8699c52fc3fe
#
_cell.length_a   1.000
_cell.length_b   1.000
_cell.length_c   1.000
_cell.angle_alpha   90.00
_cell.angle_beta   90.00
_cell.angle_gamma   90.00
#
_symmetry.space_group_name_H-M   'P 1'
#
loop_
_entity.id
_entity.type
_entity.pdbx_description
1 polymer ?
#
loop_
_entity_poly.entity_id
_entity_poly.type
_entity_poly.pdbx_seq_one_letter_code
_entity_poly.pdbx_strand_id
1 'polypeptide(L)'
;MKKILGIGNALVDVLLEIQNDDQIERLNMVKGGMEMIDAEKKREIHAAISHMNQKIASGGSTSNTIYGLAKLGAKTGYIGKISNDQAGDFFKKDMVNAHINTHFLYSDIDTGIATTFISANGERTFATYLGAAATM
;
A
#
# COMPACT_ATOMS: atom_id res chain seq x y z
N MET A 1 -25.18 -9.77 16.06
CA MET A 1 -23.78 -10.02 15.65
C MET A 1 -22.96 -8.75 15.84
N LYS A 2 -21.85 -8.87 16.50
CA LYS A 2 -20.94 -7.75 16.73
C LYS A 2 -20.31 -7.32 15.38
N LYS A 3 -20.12 -6.01 15.21
CA LYS A 3 -19.39 -5.44 14.08
C LYS A 3 -17.99 -5.07 14.55
N ILE A 4 -17.02 -5.27 13.68
CA ILE A 4 -15.61 -4.94 13.93
C ILE A 4 -15.24 -3.79 13.00
N LEU A 5 -14.80 -2.67 13.56
CA LEU A 5 -14.41 -1.48 12.82
C LEU A 5 -12.90 -1.27 12.97
N GLY A 6 -12.21 -1.18 11.85
CA GLY A 6 -10.80 -0.80 11.81
C GLY A 6 -10.60 0.63 11.35
N ILE A 7 -9.65 1.31 11.94
CA ILE A 7 -9.19 2.66 11.54
C ILE A 7 -7.70 2.58 11.33
N GLY A 8 -7.21 2.95 10.17
CA GLY A 8 -5.78 2.87 9.89
C GLY A 8 -5.36 3.44 8.54
N ASN A 9 -4.08 3.31 8.25
CA ASN A 9 -3.49 3.80 7.02
C ASN A 9 -3.94 2.96 5.82
N ALA A 10 -4.59 3.60 4.85
CA ALA A 10 -4.92 3.00 3.58
C ALA A 10 -3.69 3.07 2.66
N LEU A 11 -3.03 1.96 2.44
CA LEU A 11 -1.83 1.85 1.61
C LEU A 11 -2.07 0.83 0.50
N VAL A 12 -1.59 1.14 -0.70
CA VAL A 12 -1.52 0.16 -1.78
C VAL A 12 -0.11 -0.42 -1.81
N ASP A 13 0.00 -1.74 -1.67
CA ASP A 13 1.27 -2.45 -1.77
C ASP A 13 1.60 -2.72 -3.24
N VAL A 14 2.77 -2.30 -3.66
CA VAL A 14 3.35 -2.58 -4.98
C VAL A 14 4.55 -3.48 -4.79
N LEU A 15 4.47 -4.72 -5.28
CA LEU A 15 5.50 -5.73 -5.10
C LEU A 15 6.22 -5.99 -6.43
N LEU A 16 7.54 -6.03 -6.39
CA LEU A 16 8.43 -6.22 -7.52
C LEU A 16 9.48 -7.27 -7.19
N GLU A 17 9.57 -8.29 -8.03
CA GLU A 17 10.69 -9.22 -7.98
C GLU A 17 11.83 -8.68 -8.86
N ILE A 18 13.02 -8.52 -8.28
CA ILE A 18 14.21 -8.04 -8.96
C ILE A 18 15.26 -9.13 -9.06
N GLN A 19 15.94 -9.22 -10.20
CA GLN A 19 16.95 -10.25 -10.45
C GLN A 19 18.30 -9.92 -9.82
N ASN A 20 18.58 -8.62 -9.68
CA ASN A 20 19.79 -8.08 -9.05
C ASN A 20 19.43 -6.83 -8.26
N ASP A 21 20.36 -6.34 -7.45
CA ASP A 21 20.10 -5.21 -6.54
C ASP A 21 20.43 -3.85 -7.15
N ASP A 22 20.67 -3.75 -8.46
CA ASP A 22 21.05 -2.51 -9.14
C ASP A 22 20.00 -1.40 -8.95
N GLN A 23 18.71 -1.76 -8.98
CA GLN A 23 17.63 -0.79 -8.77
C GLN A 23 17.65 -0.20 -7.35
N ILE A 24 17.92 -1.03 -6.36
CA ILE A 24 18.00 -0.60 -4.96
C ILE A 24 19.16 0.39 -4.80
N GLU A 25 20.31 0.10 -5.39
CA GLU A 25 21.49 0.97 -5.35
C GLU A 25 21.26 2.28 -6.09
N ARG A 26 20.69 2.23 -7.31
CA ARG A 26 20.37 3.42 -8.11
C ARG A 26 19.38 4.36 -7.43
N LEU A 27 18.46 3.80 -6.64
CA LEU A 27 17.50 4.57 -5.89
C LEU A 27 18.02 5.01 -4.51
N ASN A 28 19.29 4.75 -4.21
CA ASN A 28 19.92 5.08 -2.93
C ASN A 28 19.17 4.50 -1.72
N MET A 29 18.67 3.28 -1.87
CA MET A 29 17.98 2.56 -0.79
C MET A 29 18.91 1.56 -0.14
N VAL A 30 18.63 1.24 1.14
CA VAL A 30 19.37 0.22 1.89
C VAL A 30 18.67 -1.12 1.73
N LYS A 31 19.36 -2.11 1.12
CA LYS A 31 18.84 -3.46 0.96
C LYS A 31 18.43 -4.05 2.32
N GLY A 32 17.23 -4.64 2.36
CA GLY A 32 16.67 -5.21 3.58
C GLY A 32 16.09 -4.18 4.56
N GLY A 33 16.18 -2.90 4.23
CA GLY A 33 15.66 -1.80 5.05
C GLY A 33 14.23 -1.39 4.70
N MET A 34 13.67 -0.57 5.57
CA MET A 34 12.41 0.12 5.33
C MET A 34 12.63 1.63 5.46
N GLU A 35 12.24 2.37 4.46
CA GLU A 35 12.41 3.83 4.40
C GLU A 35 11.06 4.50 4.19
N MET A 36 10.81 5.53 5.00
CA MET A 36 9.68 6.44 4.77
C MET A 36 10.13 7.49 3.76
N ILE A 37 9.38 7.61 2.66
CA ILE A 37 9.74 8.48 1.54
C ILE A 37 8.72 9.60 1.33
N ASP A 38 9.19 10.69 0.72
CA ASP A 38 8.36 11.81 0.31
C ASP A 38 7.74 11.61 -1.10
N ALA A 39 6.94 12.59 -1.53
CA ALA A 39 6.29 12.54 -2.84
C ALA A 39 7.28 12.56 -4.00
N GLU A 40 8.40 13.26 -3.86
CA GLU A 40 9.45 13.34 -4.91
C GLU A 40 10.12 11.97 -5.07
N LYS A 41 10.51 11.33 -4.00
CA LYS A 41 11.10 9.99 -4.01
C LYS A 41 10.11 8.94 -4.53
N LYS A 42 8.84 9.05 -4.17
CA LYS A 42 7.76 8.21 -4.72
C LYS A 42 7.72 8.32 -6.25
N ARG A 43 7.77 9.55 -6.80
CA ARG A 43 7.76 9.76 -8.26
C ARG A 43 8.99 9.17 -8.91
N GLU A 44 10.16 9.33 -8.31
CA GLU A 44 11.43 8.75 -8.77
C GLU A 44 11.33 7.22 -8.87
N ILE A 45 10.86 6.59 -7.81
CA ILE A 45 10.68 5.13 -7.78
C ILE A 45 9.66 4.69 -8.82
N HIS A 46 8.52 5.35 -8.90
CA HIS A 46 7.46 5.02 -9.86
C HIS A 46 7.99 5.06 -11.31
N ALA A 47 8.74 6.09 -11.66
CA ALA A 47 9.37 6.20 -12.99
C ALA A 47 10.37 5.05 -13.25
N ALA A 48 11.16 4.69 -12.24
CA ALA A 48 12.18 3.64 -12.36
C ALA A 48 11.56 2.24 -12.54
N ILE A 49 10.38 1.98 -12.01
CA ILE A 49 9.73 0.65 -12.02
C ILE A 49 8.58 0.54 -13.03
N SER A 50 8.23 1.59 -13.74
CA SER A 50 7.05 1.65 -14.60
C SER A 50 7.04 0.57 -15.70
N HIS A 51 8.21 0.11 -16.15
CA HIS A 51 8.38 -0.93 -17.17
C HIS A 51 8.44 -2.35 -16.58
N MET A 52 8.41 -2.50 -15.28
CA MET A 52 8.55 -3.78 -14.58
C MET A 52 7.18 -4.40 -14.28
N ASN A 53 7.15 -5.72 -14.18
CA ASN A 53 5.97 -6.43 -13.71
C ASN A 53 5.75 -6.15 -12.23
N GLN A 54 4.57 -5.65 -11.90
CA GLN A 54 4.19 -5.28 -10.55
C GLN A 54 2.99 -6.11 -10.11
N LYS A 55 3.02 -6.59 -8.88
CA LYS A 55 1.84 -7.13 -8.19
C LYS A 55 1.31 -6.04 -7.26
N ILE A 56 0.01 -5.80 -7.30
CA ILE A 56 -0.65 -4.75 -6.53
C ILE A 56 -1.66 -5.40 -5.59
N ALA A 57 -1.63 -4.99 -4.33
CA ALA A 57 -2.57 -5.45 -3.31
C ALA A 57 -2.90 -4.30 -2.36
N SER A 58 -4.05 -4.38 -1.70
CA SER A 58 -4.34 -3.50 -0.57
C SER A 58 -3.43 -3.86 0.60
N GLY A 59 -2.87 -2.86 1.27
CA GLY A 59 -1.97 -3.03 2.39
C GLY A 59 -2.35 -2.18 3.59
N GLY A 60 -1.46 -2.13 4.56
CA GLY A 60 -1.70 -1.53 5.87
C GLY A 60 -2.14 -2.57 6.90
N SER A 61 -1.57 -2.52 8.10
CA SER A 61 -1.80 -3.57 9.12
C SER A 61 -3.27 -3.69 9.53
N THR A 62 -3.94 -2.56 9.75
CA THR A 62 -5.37 -2.56 10.12
C THR A 62 -6.24 -3.08 8.98
N SER A 63 -5.99 -2.61 7.74
CA SER A 63 -6.76 -3.08 6.59
C SER A 63 -6.58 -4.56 6.33
N ASN A 64 -5.37 -5.09 6.48
CA ASN A 64 -5.10 -6.52 6.35
C ASN A 64 -5.84 -7.34 7.42
N THR A 65 -5.89 -6.84 8.65
CA THR A 65 -6.65 -7.47 9.74
C THR A 65 -8.14 -7.50 9.43
N ILE A 66 -8.71 -6.36 9.03
CA ILE A 66 -10.12 -6.25 8.67
C ILE A 66 -10.47 -7.13 7.47
N TYR A 67 -9.61 -7.16 6.46
CA TYR A 67 -9.77 -8.03 5.29
C TYR A 67 -9.79 -9.51 5.67
N GLY A 68 -8.85 -9.94 6.52
CA GLY A 68 -8.82 -11.31 7.03
C GLY A 68 -10.08 -11.69 7.81
N LEU A 69 -10.55 -10.80 8.69
CA LEU A 69 -11.79 -11.00 9.45
C LEU A 69 -13.02 -11.09 8.54
N ALA A 70 -13.09 -10.25 7.51
CA ALA A 70 -14.16 -10.31 6.51
C ALA A 70 -14.16 -11.65 5.76
N LYS A 71 -12.99 -12.15 5.38
CA LYS A 71 -12.86 -13.48 4.74
C LYS A 71 -13.29 -14.62 5.65
N LEU A 72 -13.18 -14.45 6.96
CA LEU A 72 -13.67 -15.42 7.96
C LEU A 72 -15.15 -15.24 8.27
N GLY A 73 -15.86 -14.35 7.59
CA GLY A 73 -17.31 -14.17 7.72
C GLY A 73 -17.74 -13.15 8.78
N ALA A 74 -16.81 -12.41 9.38
CA ALA A 74 -17.15 -11.36 10.32
C ALA A 74 -17.79 -10.14 9.61
N LYS A 75 -18.69 -9.44 10.31
CA LYS A 75 -19.18 -8.13 9.85
C LYS A 75 -18.13 -7.07 10.15
N THR A 76 -17.59 -6.48 9.12
CA THR A 76 -16.45 -5.56 9.22
C THR A 76 -16.73 -4.20 8.59
N GLY A 77 -16.06 -3.19 9.14
CA GLY A 77 -16.00 -1.85 8.59
C GLY A 77 -14.57 -1.33 8.62
N TYR A 78 -14.27 -0.39 7.74
CA TYR A 78 -12.95 0.22 7.65
C TYR A 78 -13.06 1.73 7.42
N ILE A 79 -12.28 2.48 8.18
CA ILE A 79 -12.10 3.93 8.02
C ILE A 79 -10.64 4.17 7.63
N GLY A 80 -10.44 4.86 6.54
CA GLY A 80 -9.12 5.26 6.05
C GLY A 80 -9.22 6.52 5.21
N LYS A 81 -8.09 7.05 4.81
CA LYS A 81 -8.01 8.25 3.96
C LYS A 81 -7.26 7.95 2.69
N ILE A 82 -7.89 8.24 1.57
CA ILE A 82 -7.39 8.02 0.21
C ILE A 82 -7.54 9.30 -0.61
N SER A 83 -7.04 9.29 -1.82
CA SER A 83 -7.30 10.33 -2.81
C SER A 83 -8.18 9.78 -3.94
N ASN A 84 -8.70 10.68 -4.76
CA ASN A 84 -9.38 10.34 -6.01
C ASN A 84 -8.34 10.06 -7.11
N ASP A 85 -7.55 9.02 -6.91
CA ASP A 85 -6.51 8.57 -7.82
C ASP A 85 -6.60 7.07 -8.08
N GLN A 86 -5.76 6.55 -8.95
CA GLN A 86 -5.79 5.14 -9.35
C GLN A 86 -5.57 4.20 -8.15
N ALA A 87 -4.65 4.55 -7.26
CA ALA A 87 -4.37 3.75 -6.07
C ALA A 87 -5.55 3.76 -5.09
N GLY A 88 -6.19 4.92 -4.89
CA GLY A 88 -7.38 5.04 -4.05
C GLY A 88 -8.55 4.24 -4.58
N ASP A 89 -8.77 4.28 -5.89
CA ASP A 89 -9.82 3.50 -6.55
C ASP A 89 -9.57 1.99 -6.40
N PHE A 90 -8.33 1.57 -6.56
CA PHE A 90 -7.94 0.17 -6.36
C PHE A 90 -8.23 -0.28 -4.93
N PHE A 91 -7.78 0.50 -3.94
CA PHE A 91 -7.97 0.18 -2.52
C PHE A 91 -9.46 0.06 -2.18
N LYS A 92 -10.25 1.03 -2.61
CA LYS A 92 -11.69 1.03 -2.39
C LYS A 92 -12.37 -0.19 -3.00
N LYS A 93 -12.08 -0.50 -4.27
CA LYS A 93 -12.66 -1.66 -4.96
C LYS A 93 -12.31 -2.96 -4.25
N ASP A 94 -11.08 -3.13 -3.83
CA ASP A 94 -10.62 -4.34 -3.15
C ASP A 94 -11.37 -4.54 -1.82
N MET A 95 -11.53 -3.48 -1.03
CA MET A 95 -12.29 -3.52 0.22
C MET A 95 -13.77 -3.83 0.00
N VAL A 96 -14.39 -3.18 -0.97
CA VAL A 96 -15.81 -3.40 -1.31
C VAL A 96 -16.03 -4.83 -1.81
N ASN A 97 -15.14 -5.36 -2.64
CA ASN A 97 -15.23 -6.73 -3.15
C ASN A 97 -15.07 -7.77 -2.02
N ALA A 98 -14.42 -7.42 -0.93
CA ALA A 98 -14.31 -8.26 0.27
C ALA A 98 -15.51 -8.11 1.23
N HIS A 99 -16.56 -7.38 0.82
CA HIS A 99 -17.76 -7.09 1.61
C HIS A 99 -17.49 -6.33 2.91
N ILE A 100 -16.45 -5.49 2.90
CA ILE A 100 -16.12 -4.58 4.00
C ILE A 100 -16.92 -3.30 3.84
N ASN A 101 -17.59 -2.84 4.90
CA ASN A 101 -18.30 -1.56 4.90
C ASN A 101 -17.28 -0.42 5.02
N THR A 102 -17.07 0.33 3.95
CA THR A 102 -16.01 1.34 3.88
C THR A 102 -16.52 2.75 4.14
N HIS A 103 -15.73 3.51 4.90
CA HIS A 103 -15.94 4.92 5.19
C HIS A 103 -14.63 5.67 4.91
N PHE A 104 -14.47 6.15 3.67
CA PHE A 104 -13.25 6.86 3.29
C PHE A 104 -13.38 8.36 3.47
N LEU A 105 -12.32 8.95 4.06
CA LEU A 105 -12.02 10.36 3.96
C LEU A 105 -11.19 10.58 2.70
N TYR A 106 -11.32 11.75 2.09
CA TYR A 106 -10.61 12.08 0.85
C TYR A 106 -9.63 13.22 1.06
N SER A 107 -8.50 13.15 0.37
CA SER A 107 -7.42 14.13 0.42
C SER A 107 -7.04 14.59 -0.99
N ASP A 108 -6.47 15.78 -1.08
CA ASP A 108 -5.81 16.26 -2.30
C ASP A 108 -4.38 15.70 -2.46
N ILE A 109 -3.87 15.08 -1.39
CA ILE A 109 -2.57 14.39 -1.41
C ILE A 109 -2.80 12.96 -1.89
N ASP A 110 -1.94 12.47 -2.76
CA ASP A 110 -2.02 11.13 -3.35
C ASP A 110 -2.17 10.02 -2.29
N THR A 111 -2.89 8.99 -2.65
CA THR A 111 -3.05 7.78 -1.81
C THR A 111 -1.70 7.16 -1.47
N GLY A 112 -1.56 6.66 -0.24
CA GLY A 112 -0.33 6.03 0.23
C GLY A 112 0.03 4.78 -0.55
N ILE A 113 1.32 4.60 -0.80
CA ILE A 113 1.89 3.47 -1.55
C ILE A 113 3.09 2.91 -0.79
N ALA A 114 3.12 1.62 -0.59
CA ALA A 114 4.28 0.90 -0.08
C ALA A 114 4.89 0.06 -1.22
N THR A 115 6.06 0.44 -1.68
CA THR A 115 6.77 -0.30 -2.73
C THR A 115 7.73 -1.28 -2.09
N THR A 116 7.65 -2.54 -2.47
CA THR A 116 8.49 -3.62 -1.95
C THR A 116 9.29 -4.25 -3.08
N PHE A 117 10.61 -4.16 -2.97
CA PHE A 117 11.54 -4.86 -3.84
C PHE A 117 11.90 -6.19 -3.21
N ILE A 118 11.67 -7.28 -3.92
CA ILE A 118 12.00 -8.64 -3.47
C ILE A 118 13.25 -9.06 -4.24
N SER A 119 14.38 -9.12 -3.55
CA SER A 119 15.66 -9.55 -4.10
C SER A 119 15.68 -11.04 -4.42
N ALA A 120 16.62 -11.47 -5.27
CA ALA A 120 16.75 -12.87 -5.70
C ALA A 120 16.91 -13.85 -4.52
N ASN A 121 17.51 -13.41 -3.41
CA ASN A 121 17.64 -14.21 -2.18
C ASN A 121 16.41 -14.16 -1.26
N GLY A 122 15.32 -13.51 -1.69
CA GLY A 122 14.10 -13.36 -0.92
C GLY A 122 14.08 -12.20 0.08
N GLU A 123 15.17 -11.45 0.20
CA GLU A 123 15.23 -10.27 1.07
C GLU A 123 14.34 -9.15 0.53
N ARG A 124 13.64 -8.45 1.42
CA ARG A 124 12.68 -7.40 1.06
C ARG A 124 13.21 -6.02 1.45
N THR A 125 13.10 -5.09 0.51
CA THR A 125 13.44 -3.68 0.71
C THR A 125 12.19 -2.84 0.49
N PHE A 126 11.85 -1.99 1.47
CA PHE A 126 10.58 -1.25 1.48
C PHE A 126 10.81 0.24 1.33
N ALA A 127 10.00 0.87 0.48
CA ALA A 127 9.86 2.32 0.40
C ALA A 127 8.39 2.67 0.62
N THR A 128 8.07 3.34 1.72
CA THR A 128 6.71 3.65 2.10
C THR A 128 6.43 5.14 2.01
N TYR A 129 5.49 5.50 1.14
CA TYR A 129 4.92 6.83 1.04
C TYR A 129 3.53 6.81 1.68
N LEU A 130 3.36 7.50 2.81
CA LEU A 130 2.09 7.52 3.53
C LEU A 130 1.01 8.35 2.81
N GLY A 131 1.38 9.41 2.12
CA GLY A 131 0.47 10.23 1.35
C GLY A 131 -0.76 10.68 2.14
N ALA A 132 -1.93 10.47 1.57
CA ALA A 132 -3.21 10.83 2.19
C ALA A 132 -3.39 10.26 3.61
N ALA A 133 -2.88 9.07 3.88
CA ALA A 133 -2.99 8.42 5.20
C ALA A 133 -2.32 9.25 6.31
N ALA A 134 -1.25 9.96 6.01
CA ALA A 134 -0.55 10.80 7.00
C ALA A 134 -1.35 12.03 7.44
N THR A 135 -2.43 12.35 6.73
CA THR A 135 -3.29 13.52 7.01
C THR A 135 -4.60 13.16 7.72
N MET A 136 -4.71 11.93 8.15
CA MET A 136 -5.90 11.43 8.84
C MET A 136 -5.95 11.85 10.32
#